data_1148603f4e93d42046accc7b23e8453b
#
_entry.id   1148603f4e93d42046accc7b23e8453b
#
_cell.length_a   1.000
_cell.length_b   1.000
_cell.length_c   1.000
_cell.angle_alpha   90.00
_cell.angle_beta   90.00
_cell.angle_gamma   90.00
#
_symmetry.space_group_name_H-M   'P 1'
#
loop_
_entity.id
_entity.type
_entity.pdbx_description
1 polymer ?
#
loop_
_entity_poly.entity_id
_entity_poly.type
_entity_poly.pdbx_seq_one_letter_code
_entity_poly.pdbx_strand_id
1 'polypeptide(L)'
;MKYNLWPKPKIQSMINHSLRFQKVTKIENLLSLYFPDYYPILFSSARVAIYNCLIHSKVSRKDNISIFPYASHCILDAVSRIAFPNVINNIPALYCIDYHQWGFVKKMHEKNLLIEDAVDSLYFKNSKLLNQNGKFEVWSLPKILGTSSGGILWCKNLRDYESIINMRNN
;
A
#
# COMPACT_ATOMS: atom_id res chain seq x y z
N MET A 1 13.78 27.72 8.09
CA MET A 1 12.60 26.94 8.44
C MET A 1 12.75 25.54 7.88
N LYS A 2 12.82 24.47 8.71
CA LYS A 2 12.92 23.08 8.21
C LYS A 2 11.51 22.54 8.04
N TYR A 3 11.05 22.38 6.81
CA TYR A 3 9.78 21.72 6.53
C TYR A 3 9.97 20.21 6.67
N ASN A 4 9.30 19.59 7.64
CA ASN A 4 9.19 18.15 7.71
C ASN A 4 7.92 17.77 6.92
N LEU A 5 8.11 17.13 5.77
CA LEU A 5 7.02 16.65 4.93
C LEU A 5 6.18 15.54 5.61
N TRP A 6 6.77 14.86 6.59
CA TRP A 6 6.11 13.76 7.31
C TRP A 6 6.16 13.98 8.82
N PRO A 7 5.13 13.53 9.56
CA PRO A 7 5.12 13.59 11.01
C PRO A 7 6.29 12.78 11.57
N LYS A 8 7.00 13.36 12.53
CA LYS A 8 8.07 12.65 13.23
C LYS A 8 7.51 11.89 14.41
N PRO A 9 7.89 10.61 14.61
CA PRO A 9 7.52 9.89 15.81
C PRO A 9 8.17 10.57 17.03
N LYS A 10 7.39 10.71 18.12
CA LYS A 10 7.94 11.19 19.39
C LYS A 10 8.83 10.09 19.98
N ILE A 11 10.04 10.45 20.42
CA ILE A 11 11.02 9.51 21.02
C ILE A 11 10.36 8.72 22.17
N GLN A 12 9.59 9.39 23.03
CA GLN A 12 8.87 8.74 24.12
C GLN A 12 7.87 7.70 23.62
N SER A 13 7.18 7.96 22.50
CA SER A 13 6.29 6.98 21.87
C SER A 13 7.07 5.77 21.34
N MET A 14 8.25 6.00 20.74
CA MET A 14 9.09 4.90 20.24
C MET A 14 9.55 3.98 21.40
N ILE A 15 10.00 4.56 22.52
CA ILE A 15 10.43 3.80 23.71
C ILE A 15 9.24 3.03 24.27
N ASN A 16 8.09 3.66 24.48
CA ASN A 16 6.89 3.02 25.01
C ASN A 16 6.37 1.90 24.09
N HIS A 17 6.50 2.03 22.78
CA HIS A 17 6.10 0.99 21.83
C HIS A 17 7.10 -0.15 21.75
N SER A 18 8.40 0.11 21.90
CA SER A 18 9.42 -0.94 21.96
C SER A 18 9.23 -1.89 23.13
N LEU A 19 8.62 -1.41 24.21
CA LEU A 19 8.32 -2.19 25.42
C LEU A 19 6.95 -2.90 25.37
N ARG A 20 6.10 -2.58 24.39
CA ARG A 20 4.76 -3.17 24.23
C ARG A 20 4.61 -3.84 22.88
N PHE A 21 4.94 -5.12 22.79
CA PHE A 21 4.65 -5.92 21.60
C PHE A 21 3.13 -6.04 21.41
N GLN A 22 2.56 -5.16 20.59
CA GLN A 22 1.19 -5.31 20.14
C GLN A 22 1.14 -6.38 19.05
N LYS A 23 0.25 -7.36 19.20
CA LYS A 23 0.02 -8.33 18.11
C LYS A 23 -0.49 -7.58 16.88
N VAL A 24 0.08 -7.89 15.70
CA VAL A 24 -0.30 -7.32 14.41
C VAL A 24 -1.82 -7.41 14.20
N THR A 25 -2.42 -8.54 14.55
CA THR A 25 -3.87 -8.79 14.47
C THR A 25 -4.70 -7.79 15.29
N LYS A 26 -4.19 -7.28 16.41
CA LYS A 26 -4.92 -6.28 17.20
C LYS A 26 -5.02 -4.95 16.46
N ILE A 27 -3.97 -4.56 15.74
CA ILE A 27 -3.95 -3.32 14.95
C ILE A 27 -4.85 -3.50 13.72
N GLU A 28 -4.78 -4.64 13.05
CA GLU A 28 -5.65 -4.97 11.91
C GLU A 28 -7.14 -4.93 12.32
N ASN A 29 -7.49 -5.51 13.47
CA ASN A 29 -8.86 -5.44 14.01
C ASN A 29 -9.31 -4.01 14.32
N LEU A 30 -8.43 -3.17 14.88
CA LEU A 30 -8.75 -1.77 15.13
C LEU A 30 -9.00 -1.02 13.81
N LEU A 31 -8.17 -1.25 12.79
CA LEU A 31 -8.33 -0.63 11.47
C LEU A 31 -9.66 -1.07 10.82
N SER A 32 -10.05 -2.33 10.96
CA SER A 32 -11.33 -2.84 10.45
C SER A 32 -12.54 -2.19 11.12
N LEU A 33 -12.43 -1.73 12.38
CA LEU A 33 -13.50 -0.96 13.02
C LEU A 33 -13.69 0.43 12.39
N TYR A 34 -12.62 1.06 11.92
CA TYR A 34 -12.70 2.35 11.25
C TYR A 34 -13.10 2.25 9.77
N PHE A 35 -12.82 1.09 9.14
CA PHE A 35 -13.07 0.82 7.73
C PHE A 35 -13.80 -0.53 7.58
N PRO A 36 -15.09 -0.63 7.99
CA PRO A 36 -15.78 -1.91 8.10
C PRO A 36 -15.98 -2.66 6.78
N ASP A 37 -15.95 -1.94 5.66
CA ASP A 37 -16.13 -2.53 4.31
C ASP A 37 -14.82 -3.07 3.71
N TYR A 38 -13.70 -3.03 4.46
CA TYR A 38 -12.37 -3.35 3.96
C TYR A 38 -11.58 -4.21 4.92
N TYR A 39 -10.65 -4.98 4.38
CA TYR A 39 -9.81 -5.91 5.14
C TYR A 39 -8.35 -5.42 5.10
N PRO A 40 -7.82 -4.86 6.20
CA PRO A 40 -6.43 -4.40 6.28
C PRO A 40 -5.48 -5.57 6.55
N ILE A 41 -4.33 -5.55 5.87
CA ILE A 41 -3.20 -6.44 6.13
C ILE A 41 -1.97 -5.60 6.40
N LEU A 42 -1.37 -5.74 7.58
CA LEU A 42 -0.15 -5.05 7.94
C LEU A 42 1.08 -5.78 7.42
N PHE A 43 2.00 -5.01 6.85
CA PHE A 43 3.32 -5.44 6.42
C PHE A 43 4.40 -4.55 7.06
N SER A 44 5.66 -5.00 7.01
CA SER A 44 6.81 -4.21 7.49
C SER A 44 7.00 -2.90 6.74
N SER A 45 6.52 -2.80 5.49
CA SER A 45 6.53 -1.57 4.68
C SER A 45 5.50 -1.64 3.55
N ALA A 46 5.16 -0.48 2.97
CA ALA A 46 4.33 -0.40 1.76
C ALA A 46 4.95 -1.16 0.58
N ARG A 47 6.29 -1.17 0.45
CA ARG A 47 7.01 -1.94 -0.58
C ARG A 47 6.73 -3.44 -0.47
N VAL A 48 6.77 -3.99 0.74
CA VAL A 48 6.46 -5.40 1.00
C VAL A 48 4.99 -5.69 0.71
N ALA A 49 4.10 -4.77 1.03
CA ALA A 49 2.68 -4.88 0.69
C ALA A 49 2.46 -4.98 -0.84
N ILE A 50 3.08 -4.08 -1.61
CA ILE A 50 3.03 -4.10 -3.09
C ILE A 50 3.58 -5.41 -3.64
N TYR A 51 4.74 -5.86 -3.14
CA TYR A 51 5.37 -7.11 -3.56
C TYR A 51 4.44 -8.31 -3.35
N ASN A 52 3.84 -8.46 -2.16
CA ASN A 52 2.91 -9.55 -1.87
C ASN A 52 1.63 -9.49 -2.72
N CYS A 53 1.13 -8.30 -2.99
CA CYS A 53 -0.01 -8.09 -3.89
C CYS A 53 0.28 -8.59 -5.31
N LEU A 54 1.48 -8.31 -5.85
CA LEU A 54 1.90 -8.78 -7.17
C LEU A 54 2.02 -10.31 -7.21
N ILE A 55 2.61 -10.94 -6.18
CA ILE A 55 2.69 -12.41 -6.07
C ILE A 55 1.28 -13.02 -6.01
N HIS A 56 0.41 -12.48 -5.16
CA HIS A 56 -0.98 -12.95 -5.05
C HIS A 56 -1.71 -12.86 -6.40
N SER A 57 -1.44 -11.80 -7.16
CA SER A 57 -2.01 -11.60 -8.51
C SER A 57 -1.36 -12.47 -9.60
N LYS A 58 -0.47 -13.38 -9.22
CA LYS A 58 0.25 -14.31 -10.12
C LYS A 58 1.07 -13.61 -11.21
N VAL A 59 1.54 -12.40 -10.91
CA VAL A 59 2.43 -11.65 -11.79
C VAL A 59 3.79 -12.36 -11.89
N SER A 60 4.36 -12.39 -13.08
CA SER A 60 5.60 -13.09 -13.41
C SER A 60 6.60 -12.21 -14.17
N ARG A 61 7.82 -12.71 -14.37
CA ARG A 61 8.87 -12.04 -15.16
C ARG A 61 8.51 -11.76 -16.62
N LYS A 62 7.45 -12.39 -17.14
CA LYS A 62 6.99 -12.20 -18.52
C LYS A 62 5.97 -11.05 -18.65
N ASP A 63 5.51 -10.54 -17.52
CA ASP A 63 4.43 -9.57 -17.48
C ASP A 63 4.98 -8.15 -17.39
N ASN A 64 4.28 -7.22 -18.06
CA ASN A 64 4.52 -5.79 -17.96
C ASN A 64 3.54 -5.19 -16.97
N ILE A 65 4.05 -4.40 -16.03
CA ILE A 65 3.24 -3.63 -15.08
C ILE A 65 3.43 -2.15 -15.39
N SER A 66 2.34 -1.49 -15.78
CA SER A 66 2.33 -0.05 -15.97
C SER A 66 2.44 0.64 -14.61
N ILE A 67 3.39 1.57 -14.50
CA ILE A 67 3.59 2.38 -13.29
C ILE A 67 3.69 3.85 -13.67
N PHE A 68 3.28 4.71 -12.74
CA PHE A 68 3.36 6.15 -12.94
C PHE A 68 4.82 6.59 -13.21
N PRO A 69 5.09 7.43 -14.22
CA PRO A 69 6.46 7.79 -14.63
C PRO A 69 7.33 8.37 -13.53
N TYR A 70 6.72 9.05 -12.56
CA TYR A 70 7.39 9.65 -11.41
C TYR A 70 7.17 8.84 -10.11
N ALA A 71 6.85 7.55 -10.24
CA ALA A 71 6.70 6.67 -9.11
C ALA A 71 7.99 6.59 -8.29
N SER A 72 7.85 6.39 -6.99
CA SER A 72 9.00 6.29 -6.10
C SER A 72 9.87 5.06 -6.43
N HIS A 73 11.15 5.15 -6.12
CA HIS A 73 12.11 4.04 -6.22
C HIS A 73 11.60 2.75 -5.56
N CYS A 74 10.78 2.88 -4.51
CA CYS A 74 10.22 1.76 -3.78
C CYS A 74 9.25 0.92 -4.62
N ILE A 75 8.48 1.56 -5.52
CA ILE A 75 7.55 0.88 -6.43
C ILE A 75 8.35 0.18 -7.53
N LEU A 76 9.30 0.90 -8.14
CA LEU A 76 10.20 0.32 -9.14
C LEU A 76 10.90 -0.93 -8.62
N ASP A 77 11.47 -0.87 -7.41
CA ASP A 77 12.14 -2.01 -6.77
C ASP A 77 11.19 -3.19 -6.53
N ALA A 78 9.98 -2.93 -6.01
CA ALA A 78 9.00 -3.99 -5.78
C ALA A 78 8.57 -4.67 -7.08
N VAL A 79 8.29 -3.90 -8.13
CA VAL A 79 7.85 -4.42 -9.43
C VAL A 79 8.99 -5.15 -10.13
N SER A 80 10.20 -4.57 -10.19
CA SER A 80 11.35 -5.15 -10.91
C SER A 80 11.81 -6.50 -10.36
N ARG A 81 11.45 -6.84 -9.11
CA ARG A 81 11.74 -8.17 -8.51
C ARG A 81 10.88 -9.27 -9.11
N ILE A 82 9.69 -8.94 -9.65
CA ILE A 82 8.70 -9.94 -10.10
C ILE A 82 8.40 -9.81 -11.59
N ALA A 83 8.32 -8.58 -12.11
CA ALA A 83 7.83 -8.26 -13.43
C ALA A 83 8.71 -7.21 -14.13
N PHE A 84 8.34 -6.83 -15.34
CA PHE A 84 8.94 -5.72 -16.05
C PHE A 84 8.17 -4.42 -15.76
N PRO A 85 8.80 -3.40 -15.12
CA PRO A 85 8.16 -2.11 -14.89
C PRO A 85 8.10 -1.30 -16.18
N ASN A 86 6.89 -0.94 -16.62
CA ASN A 86 6.66 -0.13 -17.81
C ASN A 86 6.25 1.30 -17.40
N VAL A 87 7.21 2.23 -17.46
CA VAL A 87 7.01 3.64 -17.07
C VAL A 87 6.55 4.53 -18.26
N ILE A 88 6.71 4.07 -19.49
CA ILE A 88 6.49 4.87 -20.70
C ILE A 88 5.10 4.59 -21.29
N ASN A 89 4.40 3.58 -20.80
CA ASN A 89 3.06 3.16 -21.24
C ASN A 89 2.93 2.89 -22.75
N ASN A 90 4.03 2.57 -23.43
CA ASN A 90 4.08 2.27 -24.86
C ASN A 90 3.86 0.78 -25.17
N ILE A 91 3.78 -0.07 -24.16
CA ILE A 91 3.57 -1.51 -24.27
C ILE A 91 2.32 -1.87 -23.46
N PRO A 92 1.45 -2.76 -23.97
CA PRO A 92 0.32 -3.26 -23.19
C PRO A 92 0.77 -3.84 -21.86
N ALA A 93 0.13 -3.43 -20.79
CA ALA A 93 0.43 -3.90 -19.43
C ALA A 93 -0.67 -4.83 -18.93
N LEU A 94 -0.27 -5.89 -18.21
CA LEU A 94 -1.21 -6.80 -17.55
C LEU A 94 -2.01 -6.07 -16.48
N TYR A 95 -1.31 -5.26 -15.68
CA TYR A 95 -1.86 -4.45 -14.60
C TYR A 95 -1.23 -3.06 -14.58
N CYS A 96 -1.92 -2.15 -13.88
CA CYS A 96 -1.45 -0.80 -13.59
C CYS A 96 -1.32 -0.60 -12.08
N ILE A 97 -0.26 0.12 -11.67
CA ILE A 97 -0.12 0.70 -10.33
C ILE A 97 -0.13 2.22 -10.51
N ASP A 98 -1.15 2.89 -10.00
CA ASP A 98 -1.22 4.34 -10.06
C ASP A 98 -1.03 4.96 -8.68
N TYR A 99 -0.55 6.20 -8.63
CA TYR A 99 -0.02 6.84 -7.44
C TYR A 99 -0.72 8.17 -7.15
N HIS A 100 -1.22 8.31 -5.93
CA HIS A 100 -1.74 9.57 -5.39
C HIS A 100 -0.59 10.43 -4.86
N GLN A 101 0.05 11.16 -5.77
CA GLN A 101 1.29 11.87 -5.48
C GLN A 101 1.06 13.08 -4.57
N TRP A 102 1.92 13.23 -3.54
CA TRP A 102 1.97 14.38 -2.64
C TRP A 102 0.64 14.73 -1.94
N GLY A 103 -0.17 13.74 -1.66
CA GLY A 103 -1.47 13.95 -1.03
C GLY A 103 -2.57 14.40 -1.99
N PHE A 104 -2.27 14.52 -3.28
CA PHE A 104 -3.25 14.84 -4.29
C PHE A 104 -3.98 13.57 -4.76
N VAL A 105 -5.27 13.50 -4.44
CA VAL A 105 -6.11 12.36 -4.84
C VAL A 105 -6.48 12.50 -6.31
N LYS A 106 -5.88 11.66 -7.14
CA LYS A 106 -6.12 11.61 -8.58
C LYS A 106 -7.31 10.71 -8.88
N LYS A 107 -8.19 11.10 -9.79
CA LYS A 107 -9.17 10.19 -10.37
C LYS A 107 -8.46 9.20 -11.28
N MET A 108 -8.62 7.91 -10.99
CA MET A 108 -8.01 6.83 -11.73
C MET A 108 -9.08 6.14 -12.57
N HIS A 109 -8.79 5.93 -13.85
CA HIS A 109 -9.75 5.35 -14.80
C HIS A 109 -9.17 4.16 -15.56
N GLU A 110 -8.01 3.65 -15.14
CA GLU A 110 -7.36 2.52 -15.78
C GLU A 110 -8.15 1.23 -15.57
N LYS A 111 -8.53 0.56 -16.65
CA LYS A 111 -9.34 -0.67 -16.59
C LYS A 111 -8.65 -1.80 -15.81
N ASN A 112 -7.31 -1.83 -15.82
CA ASN A 112 -6.51 -2.88 -15.20
C ASN A 112 -5.80 -2.39 -13.93
N LEU A 113 -6.39 -1.42 -13.22
CA LEU A 113 -5.81 -0.88 -11.99
C LEU A 113 -5.79 -1.95 -10.90
N LEU A 114 -4.61 -2.45 -10.60
CA LEU A 114 -4.39 -3.44 -9.55
C LEU A 114 -4.22 -2.76 -8.20
N ILE A 115 -3.32 -1.77 -8.13
CA ILE A 115 -2.95 -1.11 -6.88
C ILE A 115 -3.12 0.40 -7.02
N GLU A 116 -3.84 0.99 -6.09
CA GLU A 116 -3.81 2.42 -5.79
C GLU A 116 -2.74 2.66 -4.72
N ASP A 117 -1.65 3.32 -5.12
CA ASP A 117 -0.59 3.68 -4.19
C ASP A 117 -0.93 5.02 -3.51
N ALA A 118 -1.46 4.94 -2.32
CA ALA A 118 -1.87 6.06 -1.50
C ALA A 118 -0.88 6.36 -0.35
N VAL A 119 0.40 6.03 -0.55
CA VAL A 119 1.44 6.13 0.51
C VAL A 119 1.69 7.54 1.01
N ASP A 120 1.39 8.56 0.23
CA ASP A 120 1.54 9.98 0.58
C ASP A 120 0.20 10.65 0.91
N SER A 121 -0.90 9.89 0.89
CA SER A 121 -2.23 10.44 0.99
C SER A 121 -3.00 9.76 2.11
N LEU A 122 -3.71 10.56 2.90
CA LEU A 122 -4.64 10.09 3.91
C LEU A 122 -5.96 10.81 3.74
N TYR A 123 -7.02 10.05 3.55
CA TYR A 123 -8.35 10.62 3.42
C TYR A 123 -9.36 9.79 4.20
N PHE A 124 -9.96 10.40 5.21
CA PHE A 124 -10.90 9.76 6.13
C PHE A 124 -12.36 10.17 5.93
N LYS A 125 -12.73 10.63 4.76
CA LYS A 125 -14.13 11.01 4.56
C LYS A 125 -15.03 9.78 4.57
N ASN A 126 -15.89 9.70 5.58
CA ASN A 126 -16.89 8.64 5.75
C ASN A 126 -16.30 7.23 5.87
N SER A 127 -15.10 7.10 6.47
CA SER A 127 -14.41 5.80 6.65
C SER A 127 -14.24 5.00 5.36
N LYS A 128 -14.01 5.69 4.25
CA LYS A 128 -13.78 5.07 2.94
C LYS A 128 -12.33 5.20 2.53
N LEU A 129 -11.86 4.24 1.76
CA LEU A 129 -10.57 4.32 1.07
C LEU A 129 -10.59 5.45 0.04
N LEU A 130 -9.41 5.89 -0.41
CA LEU A 130 -9.27 7.12 -1.20
C LEU A 130 -10.11 7.13 -2.47
N ASN A 131 -9.87 6.22 -3.38
CA ASN A 131 -10.54 6.21 -4.68
C ASN A 131 -11.36 4.95 -4.97
N GLN A 132 -11.03 3.84 -4.33
CA GLN A 132 -11.73 2.55 -4.44
C GLN A 132 -11.78 1.95 -5.86
N ASN A 133 -10.99 2.44 -6.81
CA ASN A 133 -11.00 1.95 -8.19
C ASN A 133 -10.07 0.75 -8.37
N GLY A 134 -8.91 0.75 -7.74
CA GLY A 134 -7.98 -0.37 -7.76
C GLY A 134 -8.53 -1.61 -7.04
N LYS A 135 -8.00 -2.77 -7.37
CA LYS A 135 -8.31 -4.00 -6.63
C LYS A 135 -7.81 -3.91 -5.18
N PHE A 136 -6.67 -3.26 -4.98
CA PHE A 136 -6.03 -3.02 -3.70
C PHE A 136 -5.67 -1.54 -3.53
N GLU A 137 -5.54 -1.10 -2.28
CA GLU A 137 -4.96 0.21 -1.94
C GLU A 137 -3.82 0.01 -0.95
N VAL A 138 -2.73 0.78 -1.09
CA VAL A 138 -1.55 0.66 -0.23
C VAL A 138 -1.27 1.97 0.50
N TRP A 139 -1.05 1.88 1.81
CA TRP A 139 -0.67 2.99 2.66
C TRP A 139 0.73 2.81 3.25
N SER A 140 1.44 3.92 3.47
CA SER A 140 2.71 3.96 4.20
C SER A 140 2.51 4.57 5.57
N LEU A 141 2.58 3.78 6.62
CA LEU A 141 2.36 4.26 7.99
C LEU A 141 3.40 5.31 8.44
N PRO A 142 4.70 5.20 8.11
CA PRO A 142 5.67 6.25 8.41
C PRO A 142 5.31 7.60 7.80
N LYS A 143 4.81 7.61 6.58
CA LYS A 143 4.46 8.84 5.88
C LYS A 143 3.16 9.46 6.40
N ILE A 144 2.17 8.63 6.69
CA ILE A 144 0.82 9.06 7.08
C ILE A 144 0.72 9.33 8.58
N LEU A 145 1.25 8.43 9.41
CA LEU A 145 1.10 8.46 10.87
C LEU A 145 2.40 8.72 11.63
N GLY A 146 3.54 8.85 10.93
CA GLY A 146 4.85 9.08 11.57
C GLY A 146 5.36 7.91 12.39
N THR A 147 4.98 6.68 12.06
CA THR A 147 5.52 5.47 12.67
C THR A 147 6.95 5.20 12.21
N SER A 148 7.69 4.33 12.91
CA SER A 148 9.05 3.95 12.50
C SER A 148 9.07 3.06 11.26
N SER A 149 8.02 2.29 11.02
CA SER A 149 7.89 1.34 9.92
C SER A 149 6.41 1.01 9.69
N GLY A 150 6.15 0.20 8.67
CA GLY A 150 4.83 -0.35 8.40
C GLY A 150 4.20 0.13 7.11
N GLY A 151 3.44 -0.77 6.50
CA GLY A 151 2.54 -0.51 5.39
C GLY A 151 1.24 -1.27 5.58
N ILE A 152 0.18 -0.76 5.01
CA ILE A 152 -1.12 -1.43 5.00
C ILE A 152 -1.48 -1.74 3.56
N LEU A 153 -1.87 -2.99 3.31
CA LEU A 153 -2.59 -3.40 2.13
C LEU A 153 -4.08 -3.50 2.47
N TRP A 154 -4.90 -2.77 1.79
CA TRP A 154 -6.35 -2.83 1.91
C TRP A 154 -6.93 -3.74 0.84
N CYS A 155 -7.64 -4.79 1.27
CA CYS A 155 -8.39 -5.69 0.41
C CYS A 155 -9.87 -5.33 0.45
N LYS A 156 -10.56 -5.41 -0.70
CA LYS A 156 -12.00 -5.16 -0.82
C LYS A 156 -12.84 -6.41 -0.59
N ASN A 157 -12.25 -7.57 -0.75
CA ASN A 157 -12.97 -8.82 -0.57
C ASN A 157 -12.21 -9.78 0.36
N LEU A 158 -12.97 -10.62 1.03
CA LEU A 158 -12.48 -11.57 2.02
C LEU A 158 -11.54 -12.62 1.40
N ARG A 159 -11.82 -13.08 0.19
CA ARG A 159 -11.01 -14.12 -0.46
C ARG A 159 -9.58 -13.68 -0.74
N ASP A 160 -9.38 -12.45 -1.24
CA ASP A 160 -8.05 -11.89 -1.46
C ASP A 160 -7.33 -11.68 -0.11
N TYR A 161 -8.06 -11.18 0.89
CA TYR A 161 -7.54 -11.01 2.25
C TYR A 161 -7.02 -12.33 2.84
N GLU A 162 -7.84 -13.39 2.86
CA GLU A 162 -7.46 -14.69 3.41
C GLU A 162 -6.25 -15.29 2.68
N SER A 163 -6.23 -15.21 1.35
CA SER A 163 -5.12 -15.69 0.55
C SER A 163 -3.81 -14.97 0.89
N ILE A 164 -3.84 -13.63 0.99
CA ILE A 164 -2.63 -12.83 1.27
C ILE A 164 -2.18 -13.00 2.72
N ILE A 165 -3.12 -13.09 3.68
CA ILE A 165 -2.78 -13.38 5.09
C ILE A 165 -2.05 -14.72 5.19
N ASN A 166 -2.53 -15.76 4.53
CA ASN A 166 -1.88 -17.07 4.52
C ASN A 166 -0.47 -16.98 3.93
N MET A 167 -0.29 -16.25 2.82
CA MET A 167 1.03 -16.03 2.24
C MET A 167 2.00 -15.27 3.16
N ARG A 168 1.49 -14.28 3.91
CA ARG A 168 2.31 -13.50 4.86
C ARG A 168 2.78 -14.32 6.06
N ASN A 169 1.97 -15.26 6.51
CA ASN A 169 2.20 -16.01 7.75
C ASN A 169 3.04 -17.29 7.53
N ASN A 170 3.21 -17.72 6.28
CA ASN A 170 4.08 -18.83 5.86
C ASN A 170 5.49 -18.32 5.52
#